data_35170e7c369cd6e25876392d6a63dc72
#
_entry.id   35170e7c369cd6e25876392d6a63dc72
#
_cell.length_a   1.000
_cell.length_b   1.000
_cell.length_c   1.000
_cell.angle_alpha   90.00
_cell.angle_beta   90.00
_cell.angle_gamma   90.00
#
_symmetry.space_group_name_H-M   'P 1'
#
loop_
_entity.id
_entity.type
_entity.pdbx_description
1 polymer ?
#
loop_
_entity_poly.entity_id
_entity_poly.type
_entity_poly.pdbx_seq_one_letter_code
_entity_poly.pdbx_strand_id
1 'polypeptide(L)'
;MNAITTIEENKAMQVIDPQPTPASMLAIAVQQGAGIDMIERLMALQERMTAAAAKSDYDRAFAAFKSEAIKIIKARKVTDGPLKNKSYAELHDIVNAVTPALSKNGLSFSWKLTKDERDWLEV
;
A
#
# COMPACT_ATOMS: atom_id res chain seq x y z
N MET A 1 35.28 -30.34 -43.59
CA MET A 1 33.90 -30.80 -43.41
C MET A 1 33.52 -30.51 -41.98
N ASN A 2 32.83 -29.45 -41.78
CA ASN A 2 32.50 -28.97 -40.43
C ASN A 2 31.08 -29.38 -40.11
N ALA A 3 30.93 -30.32 -39.23
CA ALA A 3 29.68 -30.57 -38.57
C ALA A 3 29.47 -29.43 -37.52
N ILE A 4 28.64 -28.49 -37.85
CA ILE A 4 28.19 -27.51 -36.89
C ILE A 4 27.16 -28.21 -36.05
N THR A 5 27.61 -28.63 -34.86
CA THR A 5 26.70 -29.11 -33.82
C THR A 5 25.96 -27.87 -33.29
N THR A 6 24.77 -27.67 -33.78
CA THR A 6 23.85 -26.72 -33.20
C THR A 6 23.45 -27.26 -31.84
N ILE A 7 24.05 -26.74 -30.80
CA ILE A 7 23.54 -26.94 -29.46
C ILE A 7 22.28 -26.12 -29.36
N GLU A 8 21.16 -26.74 -29.65
CA GLU A 8 19.89 -26.22 -29.21
C GLU A 8 19.89 -26.27 -27.69
N GLU A 9 20.23 -25.15 -27.09
CA GLU A 9 19.88 -24.88 -25.72
C GLU A 9 18.36 -24.87 -25.66
N ASN A 10 17.81 -26.04 -25.46
CA ASN A 10 16.44 -26.20 -25.00
C ASN A 10 16.40 -25.71 -23.57
N LYS A 11 16.40 -24.38 -23.44
CA LYS A 11 16.04 -23.72 -22.19
C LYS A 11 14.57 -24.01 -22.00
N ALA A 12 14.31 -25.17 -21.38
CA ALA A 12 13.00 -25.48 -20.86
C ALA A 12 12.56 -24.28 -20.03
N MET A 13 11.76 -23.43 -20.67
CA MET A 13 10.96 -22.47 -19.95
C MET A 13 10.19 -23.27 -18.92
N GLN A 14 10.64 -23.22 -17.67
CA GLN A 14 9.81 -23.68 -16.57
C GLN A 14 8.55 -22.84 -16.66
N VAL A 15 7.53 -23.45 -17.21
CA VAL A 15 6.16 -22.98 -17.07
C VAL A 15 5.93 -23.06 -15.58
N ILE A 16 6.12 -21.95 -14.89
CA ILE A 16 5.66 -21.78 -13.52
C ILE A 16 4.16 -21.93 -13.65
N ASP A 17 3.67 -23.10 -13.30
CA ASP A 17 2.23 -23.35 -13.23
C ASP A 17 1.64 -22.27 -12.33
N PRO A 18 0.84 -21.34 -12.85
CA PRO A 18 0.37 -20.23 -12.04
C PRO A 18 -0.42 -20.84 -10.88
N GLN A 19 0.08 -20.63 -9.68
CA GLN A 19 -0.61 -21.07 -8.46
C GLN A 19 -2.09 -20.69 -8.56
N PRO A 20 -3.00 -21.63 -8.35
CA PRO A 20 -4.43 -21.36 -8.52
C PRO A 20 -4.84 -20.23 -7.59
N THR A 21 -5.27 -19.13 -8.16
CA THR A 21 -5.80 -18.00 -7.41
C THR A 21 -7.27 -18.27 -7.06
N PRO A 22 -7.82 -17.68 -6.01
CA PRO A 22 -9.25 -17.81 -5.71
C PRO A 22 -10.14 -17.39 -6.88
N ALA A 23 -9.72 -16.40 -7.67
CA ALA A 23 -10.44 -15.97 -8.87
C ALA A 23 -10.43 -17.04 -9.96
N SER A 24 -9.31 -17.74 -10.19
CA SER A 24 -9.25 -18.84 -11.15
C SER A 24 -10.05 -20.04 -10.67
N MET A 25 -10.03 -20.34 -9.39
CA MET A 25 -10.86 -21.40 -8.77
C MET A 25 -12.35 -21.09 -8.94
N LEU A 26 -12.76 -19.83 -8.77
CA LEU A 26 -14.14 -19.40 -8.98
C LEU A 26 -14.57 -19.62 -10.44
N ALA A 27 -13.75 -19.23 -11.40
CA ALA A 27 -14.02 -19.44 -12.82
C ALA A 27 -14.19 -20.91 -13.17
N ILE A 28 -13.32 -21.78 -12.65
CA ILE A 28 -13.41 -23.24 -12.81
C ILE A 28 -14.69 -23.78 -12.18
N ALA A 29 -15.03 -23.36 -10.97
CA ALA A 29 -16.24 -23.79 -10.29
C ALA A 29 -17.51 -23.44 -11.09
N VAL A 30 -17.58 -22.23 -11.66
CA VAL A 30 -18.69 -21.80 -12.52
C VAL A 30 -18.76 -22.68 -13.76
N GLN A 31 -17.63 -22.94 -14.44
CA GLN A 31 -17.59 -23.79 -15.64
C GLN A 31 -18.00 -25.23 -15.34
N GLN A 32 -17.72 -25.73 -14.16
CA GLN A 32 -18.10 -27.08 -13.73
C GLN A 32 -19.53 -27.17 -13.20
N GLY A 33 -20.28 -26.08 -13.20
CA GLY A 33 -21.66 -26.05 -12.73
C GLY A 33 -21.79 -26.17 -11.20
N ALA A 34 -20.82 -25.65 -10.45
CA ALA A 34 -20.88 -25.63 -9.01
C ALA A 34 -22.15 -24.92 -8.50
N GLY A 35 -22.72 -25.45 -7.42
CA GLY A 35 -23.87 -24.81 -6.78
C GLY A 35 -23.54 -23.43 -6.21
N ILE A 36 -24.59 -22.62 -6.07
CA ILE A 36 -24.50 -21.24 -5.57
C ILE A 36 -23.74 -21.16 -4.23
N ASP A 37 -23.99 -22.07 -3.30
CA ASP A 37 -23.33 -22.10 -1.99
C ASP A 37 -21.79 -22.22 -2.10
N MET A 38 -21.32 -23.01 -3.08
CA MET A 38 -19.88 -23.15 -3.32
C MET A 38 -19.30 -21.87 -3.89
N ILE A 39 -20.00 -21.23 -4.83
CA ILE A 39 -19.60 -19.98 -5.44
C ILE A 39 -19.51 -18.87 -4.37
N GLU A 40 -20.49 -18.74 -3.49
CA GLU A 40 -20.50 -17.78 -2.40
C GLU A 40 -19.31 -18.00 -1.44
N ARG A 41 -19.00 -19.23 -1.10
CA ARG A 41 -17.84 -19.57 -0.26
C ARG A 41 -16.51 -19.17 -0.92
N LEU A 42 -16.38 -19.42 -2.23
CA LEU A 42 -15.18 -19.03 -2.98
C LEU A 42 -15.05 -17.51 -3.09
N MET A 43 -16.15 -16.80 -3.29
CA MET A 43 -16.15 -15.33 -3.29
C MET A 43 -15.74 -14.77 -1.91
N ALA A 44 -16.29 -15.28 -0.82
CA ALA A 44 -15.93 -14.89 0.53
C ALA A 44 -14.45 -15.19 0.83
N LEU A 45 -13.91 -16.29 0.34
CA LEU A 45 -12.49 -16.61 0.45
C LEU A 45 -11.64 -15.61 -0.34
N GLN A 46 -12.04 -15.28 -1.56
CA GLN A 46 -11.35 -14.28 -2.39
C GLN A 46 -11.31 -12.90 -1.72
N GLU A 47 -12.43 -12.44 -1.17
CA GLU A 47 -12.48 -11.17 -0.44
C GLU A 47 -11.53 -11.16 0.74
N ARG A 48 -11.49 -12.22 1.55
CA ARG A 48 -10.56 -12.35 2.69
C ARG A 48 -9.11 -12.31 2.24
N MET A 49 -8.77 -13.02 1.16
CA MET A 49 -7.41 -13.03 0.63
C MET A 49 -7.01 -11.66 0.08
N THR A 50 -7.92 -10.98 -0.62
CA THR A 50 -7.69 -9.63 -1.13
C THR A 50 -7.49 -8.64 0.02
N ALA A 51 -8.32 -8.71 1.06
CA ALA A 51 -8.18 -7.86 2.23
C ALA A 51 -6.87 -8.13 2.99
N ALA A 52 -6.48 -9.39 3.14
CA ALA A 52 -5.22 -9.77 3.78
C ALA A 52 -4.01 -9.28 2.96
N ALA A 53 -4.04 -9.40 1.64
CA ALA A 53 -3.01 -8.89 0.75
C ALA A 53 -2.90 -7.36 0.83
N ALA A 54 -4.02 -6.65 0.77
CA ALA A 54 -4.06 -5.19 0.88
C ALA A 54 -3.50 -4.71 2.23
N LYS A 55 -3.83 -5.41 3.32
CA LYS A 55 -3.27 -5.10 4.64
C LYS A 55 -1.76 -5.30 4.68
N SER A 56 -1.27 -6.41 4.12
CA SER A 56 0.17 -6.72 4.05
C SER A 56 0.92 -5.67 3.23
N ASP A 57 0.35 -5.24 2.10
CA ASP A 57 0.94 -4.22 1.24
C ASP A 57 0.99 -2.85 1.95
N TYR A 58 -0.08 -2.49 2.65
CA TYR A 58 -0.10 -1.29 3.46
C TYR A 58 0.95 -1.32 4.58
N ASP A 59 1.00 -2.41 5.35
CA ASP A 59 1.95 -2.56 6.46
C ASP A 59 3.41 -2.45 5.95
N ARG A 60 3.70 -3.04 4.78
CA ARG A 60 5.01 -2.94 4.13
C ARG A 60 5.33 -1.52 3.67
N ALA A 61 4.40 -0.87 2.99
CA ALA A 61 4.55 0.51 2.53
C ALA A 61 4.75 1.48 3.71
N PHE A 62 4.00 1.29 4.79
CA PHE A 62 4.10 2.11 5.98
C PHE A 62 5.40 1.86 6.75
N ALA A 63 5.89 0.63 6.81
CA ALA A 63 7.20 0.31 7.37
C ALA A 63 8.34 0.96 6.56
N ALA A 64 8.25 0.92 5.23
CA ALA A 64 9.20 1.59 4.35
C ALA A 64 9.19 3.11 4.55
N PHE A 65 8.02 3.73 4.62
CA PHE A 65 7.89 5.15 4.95
C PHE A 65 8.52 5.50 6.31
N LYS A 66 8.27 4.71 7.36
CA LYS A 66 8.85 4.93 8.69
C LYS A 66 10.37 4.78 8.72
N SER A 67 10.94 4.01 7.82
CA SER A 67 12.40 3.84 7.72
C SER A 67 13.09 5.04 7.09
N GLU A 68 12.35 5.94 6.44
CA GLU A 68 12.91 7.15 5.87
C GLU A 68 13.20 8.19 6.96
N ALA A 69 14.39 8.76 6.92
CA ALA A 69 14.80 9.80 7.86
C ALA A 69 14.22 11.16 7.42
N ILE A 70 12.94 11.40 7.76
CA ILE A 70 12.26 12.65 7.44
C ILE A 70 12.68 13.73 8.43
N LYS A 71 13.28 14.80 7.90
CA LYS A 71 13.70 15.95 8.70
C LYS A 71 12.63 17.04 8.63
N ILE A 72 12.02 17.33 9.78
CA ILE A 72 11.07 18.44 9.93
C ILE A 72 11.83 19.63 10.51
N ILE A 73 11.81 20.75 9.81
CA ILE A 73 12.48 21.98 10.21
C ILE A 73 11.49 22.85 10.96
N LYS A 74 11.87 23.27 12.16
CA LYS A 74 11.11 24.24 12.97
C LYS A 74 11.47 25.65 12.54
N ALA A 75 10.88 26.15 11.47
CA ALA A 75 11.24 27.42 10.84
C ALA A 75 10.66 28.64 11.55
N ARG A 76 9.60 28.47 12.33
CA ARG A 76 8.93 29.57 13.03
C ARG A 76 9.35 29.68 14.48
N LYS A 77 9.46 30.91 14.97
CA LYS A 77 9.70 31.22 16.39
C LYS A 77 8.50 31.92 16.99
N VAL A 78 8.20 31.60 18.24
CA VAL A 78 7.22 32.33 19.02
C VAL A 78 7.83 33.67 19.44
N THR A 79 7.18 34.77 19.06
CA THR A 79 7.66 36.13 19.29
C THR A 79 7.22 36.68 20.63
N ASP A 80 6.12 36.19 21.19
CA ASP A 80 5.51 36.71 22.40
C ASP A 80 4.87 35.61 23.28
N GLY A 81 4.58 35.94 24.54
CA GLY A 81 3.93 35.05 25.49
C GLY A 81 4.85 34.04 26.20
N PRO A 82 4.27 33.09 26.95
CA PRO A 82 5.02 32.15 27.81
C PRO A 82 5.99 31.24 27.05
N LEU A 83 5.75 31.03 25.73
CA LEU A 83 6.60 30.22 24.89
C LEU A 83 7.57 31.02 24.02
N LYS A 84 7.78 32.28 24.32
CA LYS A 84 8.74 33.14 23.62
C LYS A 84 10.08 32.45 23.39
N ASN A 85 10.62 32.60 22.20
CA ASN A 85 11.88 32.00 21.73
C ASN A 85 11.83 30.47 21.50
N LYS A 86 10.69 29.81 21.69
CA LYS A 86 10.53 28.42 21.26
C LYS A 86 10.33 28.38 19.74
N SER A 87 10.90 27.37 19.11
CA SER A 87 10.72 27.13 17.68
C SER A 87 9.69 26.02 17.45
N TYR A 88 8.87 26.19 16.40
CA TYR A 88 7.87 25.20 16.00
C TYR A 88 7.86 25.03 14.47
N ALA A 89 7.33 23.92 14.01
CA ALA A 89 7.02 23.71 12.59
C ALA A 89 5.54 23.98 12.37
N GLU A 90 5.23 24.67 11.30
CA GLU A 90 3.84 24.84 10.87
C GLU A 90 3.34 23.56 10.19
N LEU A 91 2.02 23.38 10.14
CA LEU A 91 1.44 22.18 9.54
C LEU A 91 1.89 21.97 8.09
N HIS A 92 2.00 23.06 7.31
CA HIS A 92 2.47 22.96 5.94
C HIS A 92 3.94 22.53 5.83
N ASP A 93 4.80 22.90 6.78
CA ASP A 93 6.20 22.43 6.81
C ASP A 93 6.26 20.92 7.02
N ILE A 94 5.41 20.40 7.91
CA ILE A 94 5.29 18.97 8.17
C ILE A 94 4.76 18.25 6.93
N VAL A 95 3.69 18.76 6.33
CA VAL A 95 3.08 18.19 5.12
C VAL A 95 4.09 18.15 3.98
N ASN A 96 4.79 19.26 3.74
CA ASN A 96 5.80 19.33 2.68
C ASN A 96 6.98 18.37 2.91
N ALA A 97 7.35 18.14 4.16
CA ALA A 97 8.43 17.21 4.51
C ALA A 97 8.02 15.73 4.33
N VAL A 98 6.78 15.36 4.66
CA VAL A 98 6.34 13.96 4.65
C VAL A 98 5.75 13.52 3.31
N THR A 99 5.17 14.44 2.52
CA THR A 99 4.49 14.11 1.26
C THR A 99 5.37 13.36 0.26
N PRO A 100 6.62 13.77 -0.02
CA PRO A 100 7.48 13.04 -0.97
C PRO A 100 7.75 11.60 -0.52
N ALA A 101 8.00 11.39 0.77
CA ALA A 101 8.26 10.06 1.32
C ALA A 101 7.00 9.17 1.30
N LEU A 102 5.83 9.71 1.58
CA LEU A 102 4.56 9.01 1.45
C LEU A 102 4.31 8.60 0.02
N SER A 103 4.38 9.55 -0.93
CA SER A 103 4.13 9.30 -2.35
C SER A 103 5.08 8.26 -2.94
N LYS A 104 6.36 8.30 -2.57
CA LYS A 104 7.37 7.32 -2.99
C LYS A 104 6.99 5.89 -2.58
N ASN A 105 6.36 5.74 -1.42
CA ASN A 105 5.91 4.46 -0.89
C ASN A 105 4.46 4.12 -1.26
N GLY A 106 3.84 4.87 -2.17
CA GLY A 106 2.46 4.62 -2.62
C GLY A 106 1.39 4.95 -1.57
N LEU A 107 1.75 5.77 -0.58
CA LEU A 107 0.84 6.23 0.45
C LEU A 107 0.36 7.65 0.19
N SER A 108 -0.84 7.95 0.60
CA SER A 108 -1.41 9.29 0.58
C SER A 108 -2.12 9.57 1.90
N PHE A 109 -2.33 10.83 2.20
CA PHE A 109 -3.14 11.25 3.34
C PHE A 109 -4.18 12.27 2.89
N SER A 110 -5.26 12.34 3.63
CA SER A 110 -6.30 13.34 3.47
C SER A 110 -6.82 13.76 4.84
N TRP A 111 -7.35 14.95 4.89
CA TRP A 111 -7.97 15.50 6.09
C TRP A 111 -9.48 15.49 5.92
N LYS A 112 -10.19 15.07 6.95
CA LYS A 112 -11.63 15.13 6.99
C LYS A 112 -12.05 15.74 8.31
N LEU A 113 -12.80 16.84 8.23
CA LEU A 113 -13.43 17.42 9.41
C LEU A 113 -14.50 16.46 9.91
N THR A 114 -14.35 15.96 11.12
CA THR A 114 -15.32 15.03 11.74
C THR A 114 -16.29 15.76 12.63
N LYS A 115 -15.86 16.84 13.26
CA LYS A 115 -16.67 17.66 14.16
C LYS A 115 -16.22 19.12 14.08
N ASP A 116 -17.18 20.02 13.96
CA ASP A 116 -16.97 21.46 13.99
C ASP A 116 -18.01 22.07 14.95
N GLU A 117 -17.58 22.30 16.17
CA GLU A 117 -18.35 22.99 17.20
C GLU A 117 -17.65 24.30 17.55
N ARG A 118 -18.40 25.26 18.08
CA ARG A 118 -17.97 26.65 18.28
C ARG A 118 -16.59 26.78 18.98
N ASP A 119 -16.22 25.84 19.86
CA ASP A 119 -14.98 25.85 20.62
C ASP A 119 -14.14 24.55 20.45
N TRP A 120 -14.55 23.67 19.53
CA TRP A 120 -13.90 22.38 19.36
C TRP A 120 -13.90 21.94 17.89
N LEU A 121 -12.71 21.62 17.40
CA LEU A 121 -12.49 21.09 16.07
C LEU A 121 -11.85 19.70 16.18
N GLU A 122 -12.44 18.70 15.52
CA GLU A 122 -11.89 17.35 15.42
C GLU A 122 -11.64 16.99 13.95
N VAL A 123 -10.45 16.47 13.69
CA VAL A 123 -9.96 16.13 12.33
C VAL A 123 -9.67 14.64 12.22
#